data_300f13bf18ce4ce54a34f80c5b9f5662
#
_entry.id   300f13bf18ce4ce54a34f80c5b9f5662
#
_cell.length_a   1.000
_cell.length_b   1.000
_cell.length_c   1.000
_cell.angle_alpha   90.00
_cell.angle_beta   90.00
_cell.angle_gamma   90.00
#
_symmetry.space_group_name_H-M   'P 1'
#
loop_
_entity.id
_entity.type
_entity.pdbx_description
1 polymer ?
#
loop_
_entity_poly.entity_id
_entity_poly.type
_entity_poly.pdbx_seq_one_letter_code
_entity_poly.pdbx_strand_id
1 'polypeptide(L)'
;MNLQYGSKLTSREMDLMRVAGLVHDGMKSGTQEQFEKSKYTKFEHPLLMARKILDCEGRLPKEDLDIMADAIARHMGQWNTDKKSSITLPKPVDKFSRMLHVADYLASRKSLTMDFENYVAEAPKKVEWDENYVMPFGKHAGQKLIDIYYSHPDYIEWLEGNINKKDVLNMIKEMKKHLKENNKEL
;
A
#
# COMPACT_ATOMS: atom_id res chain seq x y z
N MET A 1 -1.03 4.75 -3.57
CA MET A 1 -1.74 3.66 -2.89
C MET A 1 -0.86 2.88 -1.90
N ASN A 2 0.40 2.56 -2.25
CA ASN A 2 1.34 1.86 -1.35
C ASN A 2 1.60 2.58 -0.01
N LEU A 3 1.49 3.90 0.04
CA LEU A 3 1.71 4.71 1.25
C LEU A 3 0.52 4.71 2.22
N GLN A 4 -0.68 4.42 1.74
CA GLN A 4 -1.92 4.54 2.52
C GLN A 4 -2.12 3.40 3.52
N TYR A 5 -1.50 2.24 3.27
CA TYR A 5 -1.65 1.03 4.12
C TYR A 5 -0.41 0.70 4.96
N GLY A 6 0.61 1.58 4.98
CA GLY A 6 1.81 1.37 5.80
C GLY A 6 2.68 0.17 5.40
N SER A 7 2.27 -0.62 4.43
CA SER A 7 3.01 -1.77 3.94
C SER A 7 3.66 -1.45 2.60
N LYS A 8 4.98 -1.53 2.57
CA LYS A 8 5.71 -1.45 1.29
C LYS A 8 5.51 -2.76 0.53
N LEU A 9 5.06 -2.66 -0.72
CA LEU A 9 5.15 -3.77 -1.65
C LEU A 9 6.56 -3.80 -2.25
N THR A 10 7.08 -4.99 -2.46
CA THR A 10 8.27 -5.19 -3.30
C THR A 10 7.92 -4.86 -4.76
N SER A 11 8.95 -4.66 -5.62
CA SER A 11 8.72 -4.42 -7.05
C SER A 11 7.90 -5.54 -7.68
N ARG A 12 8.22 -6.80 -7.34
CA ARG A 12 7.47 -7.97 -7.82
C ARG A 12 6.01 -7.95 -7.37
N GLU A 13 5.74 -7.74 -6.09
CA GLU A 13 4.37 -7.64 -5.57
C GLU A 13 3.59 -6.50 -6.24
N MET A 14 4.25 -5.39 -6.54
CA MET A 14 3.64 -4.28 -7.27
C MET A 14 3.26 -4.67 -8.70
N ASP A 15 4.11 -5.44 -9.39
CA ASP A 15 3.82 -5.91 -10.75
C ASP A 15 2.69 -6.93 -10.75
N LEU A 16 2.65 -7.84 -9.77
CA LEU A 16 1.52 -8.75 -9.59
C LEU A 16 0.20 -8.00 -9.39
N MET A 17 0.21 -6.93 -8.57
CA MET A 17 -0.99 -6.13 -8.34
C MET A 17 -1.40 -5.30 -9.56
N ARG A 18 -0.46 -4.84 -10.39
CA ARG A 18 -0.77 -4.20 -11.68
C ARG A 18 -1.46 -5.18 -12.62
N VAL A 19 -0.92 -6.39 -12.74
CA VAL A 19 -1.52 -7.45 -13.59
C VAL A 19 -2.90 -7.82 -13.05
N ALA A 20 -3.04 -8.07 -11.75
CA ALA A 20 -4.32 -8.37 -11.13
C ALA A 20 -5.35 -7.26 -11.40
N GLY A 21 -4.96 -5.98 -11.28
CA GLY A 21 -5.82 -4.84 -11.58
C GLY A 21 -6.26 -4.77 -13.04
N LEU A 22 -5.40 -5.15 -13.98
CA LEU A 22 -5.75 -5.18 -15.42
C LEU A 22 -6.73 -6.29 -15.77
N VAL A 23 -6.65 -7.44 -15.09
CA VAL A 23 -7.42 -8.63 -15.49
C VAL A 23 -8.61 -8.97 -14.57
N HIS A 24 -8.74 -8.31 -13.40
CA HIS A 24 -9.72 -8.69 -12.37
C HIS A 24 -11.16 -8.86 -12.88
N ASP A 25 -11.57 -8.03 -13.81
CA ASP A 25 -12.89 -8.03 -14.45
C ASP A 25 -12.95 -8.86 -15.75
N GLY A 26 -11.88 -9.57 -16.13
CA GLY A 26 -11.80 -10.31 -17.38
C GLY A 26 -12.89 -11.36 -17.60
N MET A 27 -13.53 -11.83 -16.53
CA MET A 27 -14.65 -12.75 -16.56
C MET A 27 -15.99 -12.09 -16.18
N LYS A 28 -16.11 -10.77 -16.29
CA LYS A 28 -17.30 -9.99 -15.87
C LYS A 28 -18.59 -10.45 -16.57
N SER A 29 -18.49 -10.87 -17.80
CA SER A 29 -19.63 -11.44 -18.57
C SER A 29 -19.86 -12.92 -18.28
N GLY A 30 -19.05 -13.55 -17.44
CA GLY A 30 -19.11 -14.98 -17.13
C GLY A 30 -18.39 -15.86 -18.17
N THR A 31 -18.73 -17.13 -18.20
CA THR A 31 -18.30 -18.07 -19.24
C THR A 31 -18.98 -17.76 -20.58
N GLN A 32 -18.49 -18.33 -21.69
CA GLN A 32 -19.12 -18.18 -23.00
C GLN A 32 -20.61 -18.54 -22.97
N GLU A 33 -20.94 -19.66 -22.36
CA GLU A 33 -22.33 -20.10 -22.22
C GLU A 33 -23.22 -19.13 -21.41
N GLN A 34 -22.63 -18.54 -20.34
CA GLN A 34 -23.35 -17.56 -19.52
C GLN A 34 -23.54 -16.23 -20.29
N PHE A 35 -22.56 -15.81 -21.07
CA PHE A 35 -22.64 -14.62 -21.91
C PHE A 35 -23.73 -14.76 -23.01
N GLU A 36 -23.83 -15.91 -23.64
CA GLU A 36 -24.86 -16.19 -24.64
C GLU A 36 -26.28 -16.11 -24.06
N LYS A 37 -26.43 -16.53 -22.80
CA LYS A 37 -27.74 -16.46 -22.11
C LYS A 37 -28.07 -15.05 -21.59
N SER A 38 -27.08 -14.26 -21.23
CA SER A 38 -27.29 -12.94 -20.63
C SER A 38 -26.02 -12.09 -20.70
N LYS A 39 -26.14 -10.89 -21.23
CA LYS A 39 -25.03 -9.89 -21.34
C LYS A 39 -24.77 -9.10 -20.05
N TYR A 40 -25.48 -9.38 -18.97
CA TYR A 40 -25.27 -8.67 -17.70
C TYR A 40 -24.06 -9.23 -16.95
N THR A 41 -23.46 -8.37 -16.12
CA THR A 41 -22.38 -8.76 -15.21
C THR A 41 -22.80 -9.96 -14.35
N LYS A 42 -21.95 -10.96 -14.28
CA LYS A 42 -22.12 -12.13 -13.42
C LYS A 42 -21.56 -11.83 -12.05
N PHE A 43 -22.34 -12.06 -11.00
CA PHE A 43 -21.94 -11.79 -9.63
C PHE A 43 -20.69 -12.59 -9.24
N GLU A 44 -20.59 -13.84 -9.70
CA GLU A 44 -19.47 -14.76 -9.44
C GLU A 44 -18.21 -14.51 -10.29
N HIS A 45 -18.17 -13.46 -11.13
CA HIS A 45 -17.01 -13.18 -12.01
C HIS A 45 -15.66 -13.14 -11.29
N PRO A 46 -15.55 -12.68 -10.00
CA PRO A 46 -14.28 -12.69 -9.31
C PRO A 46 -13.73 -14.11 -9.13
N LEU A 47 -14.59 -15.05 -8.80
CA LEU A 47 -14.21 -16.46 -8.61
C LEU A 47 -13.85 -17.11 -9.94
N LEU A 48 -14.59 -16.78 -11.01
CA LEU A 48 -14.29 -17.28 -12.37
C LEU A 48 -12.92 -16.79 -12.84
N MET A 49 -12.64 -15.49 -12.62
CA MET A 49 -11.34 -14.93 -13.02
C MET A 49 -10.20 -15.46 -12.17
N ALA A 50 -10.38 -15.59 -10.85
CA ALA A 50 -9.39 -16.20 -9.96
C ALA A 50 -9.02 -17.63 -10.42
N ARG A 51 -10.01 -18.44 -10.83
CA ARG A 51 -9.75 -19.76 -11.40
C ARG A 51 -8.95 -19.69 -12.68
N LYS A 52 -9.24 -18.73 -13.58
CA LYS A 52 -8.46 -18.52 -14.81
C LYS A 52 -7.01 -18.15 -14.54
N ILE A 53 -6.71 -17.42 -13.46
CA ILE A 53 -5.35 -17.14 -13.04
C ILE A 53 -4.65 -18.44 -12.61
N LEU A 54 -5.31 -19.26 -11.79
CA LEU A 54 -4.74 -20.55 -11.34
C LEU A 54 -4.53 -21.53 -12.50
N ASP A 55 -5.38 -21.50 -13.54
CA ASP A 55 -5.21 -22.29 -14.77
C ASP A 55 -3.88 -21.97 -15.52
N CYS A 56 -3.19 -20.89 -15.16
CA CYS A 56 -1.87 -20.52 -15.69
C CYS A 56 -0.72 -21.25 -14.99
N GLU A 57 -0.99 -22.29 -14.21
CA GLU A 57 0.03 -23.12 -13.56
C GLU A 57 1.09 -23.59 -14.56
N GLY A 58 2.37 -23.54 -14.15
CA GLY A 58 3.52 -23.83 -15.00
C GLY A 58 4.03 -22.65 -15.85
N ARG A 59 3.29 -21.55 -15.96
CA ARG A 59 3.72 -20.31 -16.64
C ARG A 59 4.31 -19.27 -15.69
N LEU A 60 3.83 -19.26 -14.46
CA LEU A 60 4.30 -18.40 -13.36
C LEU A 60 4.50 -19.25 -12.10
N PRO A 61 5.32 -18.77 -11.15
CA PRO A 61 5.42 -19.39 -9.83
C PRO A 61 4.04 -19.50 -9.17
N LYS A 62 3.79 -20.63 -8.52
CA LYS A 62 2.51 -20.88 -7.85
C LYS A 62 2.14 -19.80 -6.84
N GLU A 63 3.11 -19.33 -6.07
CA GLU A 63 2.93 -18.27 -5.07
C GLU A 63 2.39 -16.98 -5.68
N ASP A 64 2.87 -16.58 -6.86
CA ASP A 64 2.40 -15.40 -7.58
C ASP A 64 0.98 -15.57 -8.07
N LEU A 65 0.66 -16.76 -8.59
CA LEU A 65 -0.70 -17.08 -9.03
C LEU A 65 -1.68 -17.06 -7.85
N ASP A 66 -1.29 -17.61 -6.69
CA ASP A 66 -2.09 -17.64 -5.48
C ASP A 66 -2.37 -16.20 -4.97
N ILE A 67 -1.36 -15.33 -4.95
CA ILE A 67 -1.51 -13.91 -4.57
C ILE A 67 -2.50 -13.19 -5.49
N MET A 68 -2.33 -13.32 -6.79
CA MET A 68 -3.21 -12.66 -7.76
C MET A 68 -4.63 -13.20 -7.70
N ALA A 69 -4.79 -14.52 -7.66
CA ALA A 69 -6.08 -15.19 -7.64
C ALA A 69 -6.88 -14.84 -6.36
N ASP A 70 -6.23 -14.86 -5.19
CA ASP A 70 -6.89 -14.49 -3.92
C ASP A 70 -7.29 -13.01 -3.92
N ALA A 71 -6.41 -12.10 -4.38
CA ALA A 71 -6.75 -10.68 -4.49
C ALA A 71 -7.96 -10.45 -5.42
N ILE A 72 -7.98 -11.13 -6.58
CA ILE A 72 -9.08 -11.05 -7.54
C ILE A 72 -10.37 -11.63 -6.97
N ALA A 73 -10.33 -12.81 -6.32
CA ALA A 73 -11.53 -13.41 -5.73
C ALA A 73 -12.22 -12.51 -4.71
N ARG A 74 -11.47 -11.63 -4.05
CA ARG A 74 -11.91 -10.77 -2.93
C ARG A 74 -12.16 -9.31 -3.30
N HIS A 75 -11.98 -8.91 -4.56
CA HIS A 75 -12.01 -7.48 -4.92
C HIS A 75 -13.36 -6.80 -4.72
N MET A 76 -14.48 -7.55 -4.68
CA MET A 76 -15.82 -6.99 -4.46
C MET A 76 -16.01 -6.36 -3.07
N GLY A 77 -15.21 -6.73 -2.08
CA GLY A 77 -15.19 -6.09 -0.77
C GLY A 77 -16.52 -6.15 -0.03
N GLN A 78 -17.12 -4.98 0.20
CA GLN A 78 -18.41 -4.86 0.90
C GLN A 78 -19.61 -5.34 0.06
N TRP A 79 -19.48 -5.43 -1.25
CA TRP A 79 -20.52 -5.93 -2.16
C TRP A 79 -20.36 -7.43 -2.42
N ASN A 80 -20.08 -8.18 -1.37
CA ASN A 80 -19.81 -9.61 -1.43
C ASN A 80 -21.06 -10.51 -1.43
N THR A 81 -22.25 -9.92 -1.44
CA THR A 81 -23.54 -10.62 -1.52
C THR A 81 -24.44 -9.98 -2.54
N ASP A 82 -25.27 -10.77 -3.21
CA ASP A 82 -26.32 -10.32 -4.13
C ASP A 82 -27.62 -11.06 -3.83
N LYS A 83 -28.74 -10.33 -3.86
CA LYS A 83 -30.09 -10.91 -3.56
C LYS A 83 -30.53 -12.01 -4.54
N LYS A 84 -29.97 -12.02 -5.75
CA LYS A 84 -30.28 -12.97 -6.82
C LYS A 84 -29.29 -14.14 -6.90
N SER A 85 -28.29 -14.17 -6.02
CA SER A 85 -27.27 -15.20 -5.99
C SER A 85 -27.21 -15.88 -4.62
N SER A 86 -27.05 -17.20 -4.62
CA SER A 86 -26.76 -17.97 -3.41
C SER A 86 -25.29 -17.94 -3.00
N ILE A 87 -24.44 -17.33 -3.85
CA ILE A 87 -23.01 -17.25 -3.64
C ILE A 87 -22.71 -16.06 -2.71
N THR A 88 -21.83 -16.27 -1.74
CA THR A 88 -21.21 -15.20 -0.97
C THR A 88 -19.74 -15.14 -1.34
N LEU A 89 -19.28 -13.99 -1.87
CA LEU A 89 -17.89 -13.78 -2.23
C LEU A 89 -17.04 -13.56 -0.99
N PRO A 90 -15.76 -13.96 -0.99
CA PRO A 90 -14.86 -13.72 0.13
C PRO A 90 -14.53 -12.23 0.26
N LYS A 91 -14.41 -11.76 1.51
CA LYS A 91 -14.03 -10.36 1.81
C LYS A 91 -12.52 -10.17 1.77
N PRO A 92 -12.03 -8.96 1.47
CA PRO A 92 -10.61 -8.63 1.56
C PRO A 92 -10.06 -8.82 2.97
N VAL A 93 -8.94 -9.55 3.11
CA VAL A 93 -8.35 -9.87 4.42
C VAL A 93 -6.89 -9.43 4.55
N ASP A 94 -6.18 -9.31 3.43
CA ASP A 94 -4.76 -8.96 3.38
C ASP A 94 -4.47 -7.65 2.63
N LYS A 95 -3.18 -7.29 2.54
CA LYS A 95 -2.74 -6.07 1.84
C LYS A 95 -3.09 -6.07 0.35
N PHE A 96 -3.03 -7.23 -0.31
CA PHE A 96 -3.25 -7.34 -1.76
C PHE A 96 -4.72 -7.22 -2.11
N SER A 97 -5.57 -8.00 -1.45
CA SER A 97 -7.01 -7.98 -1.67
C SER A 97 -7.64 -6.64 -1.30
N ARG A 98 -7.17 -6.00 -0.21
CA ARG A 98 -7.62 -4.65 0.16
C ARG A 98 -7.18 -3.60 -0.84
N MET A 99 -5.94 -3.69 -1.35
CA MET A 99 -5.42 -2.75 -2.35
C MET A 99 -6.21 -2.85 -3.66
N LEU A 100 -6.46 -4.06 -4.15
CA LEU A 100 -7.23 -4.27 -5.38
C LEU A 100 -8.66 -3.76 -5.21
N HIS A 101 -9.34 -4.09 -4.10
CA HIS A 101 -10.67 -3.60 -3.79
C HIS A 101 -10.75 -2.07 -3.80
N VAL A 102 -9.82 -1.39 -3.12
CA VAL A 102 -9.82 0.08 -3.07
C VAL A 102 -9.50 0.69 -4.43
N ALA A 103 -8.59 0.09 -5.20
CA ALA A 103 -8.25 0.57 -6.54
C ALA A 103 -9.46 0.49 -7.48
N ASP A 104 -10.16 -0.65 -7.51
CA ASP A 104 -11.39 -0.83 -8.30
C ASP A 104 -12.50 0.11 -7.82
N TYR A 105 -12.72 0.21 -6.51
CA TYR A 105 -13.69 1.14 -5.93
C TYR A 105 -13.45 2.58 -6.37
N LEU A 106 -12.22 3.07 -6.28
CA LEU A 106 -11.87 4.44 -6.69
C LEU A 106 -12.03 4.63 -8.21
N ALA A 107 -11.57 3.67 -9.02
CA ALA A 107 -11.67 3.72 -10.48
C ALA A 107 -13.13 3.73 -10.96
N SER A 108 -14.05 3.09 -10.23
CA SER A 108 -15.47 3.03 -10.56
C SER A 108 -16.24 4.33 -10.23
N ARG A 109 -15.62 5.32 -9.55
CA ARG A 109 -16.29 6.55 -9.11
C ARG A 109 -16.22 7.65 -10.17
N LYS A 110 -17.38 7.98 -10.74
CA LYS A 110 -17.52 9.08 -11.74
C LYS A 110 -17.26 10.47 -11.16
N SER A 111 -17.42 10.63 -9.83
CA SER A 111 -17.22 11.90 -9.12
C SER A 111 -15.77 12.15 -8.69
N LEU A 112 -14.89 11.18 -8.87
CA LEU A 112 -13.47 11.31 -8.52
C LEU A 112 -12.72 11.79 -9.77
N THR A 113 -12.49 13.09 -9.85
CA THR A 113 -11.60 13.67 -10.87
C THR A 113 -10.20 13.68 -10.29
N MET A 114 -9.27 12.95 -10.91
CA MET A 114 -7.85 13.01 -10.58
C MET A 114 -7.15 13.81 -11.68
N ASP A 115 -6.63 14.97 -11.29
CA ASP A 115 -5.80 15.79 -12.17
C ASP A 115 -4.35 15.26 -12.11
N PHE A 116 -3.99 14.39 -13.05
CA PHE A 116 -2.65 13.83 -13.14
C PHE A 116 -1.63 14.80 -13.72
N GLU A 117 -2.06 15.85 -14.45
CA GLU A 117 -1.16 16.82 -15.09
C GLU A 117 -0.54 17.76 -14.05
N ASN A 118 -1.28 18.08 -12.99
CA ASN A 118 -0.81 18.90 -11.87
C ASN A 118 -0.39 18.09 -10.65
N TYR A 119 -0.43 16.76 -10.71
CA TYR A 119 0.13 15.91 -9.67
C TYR A 119 1.65 15.88 -9.79
N VAL A 120 2.26 16.98 -9.43
CA VAL A 120 3.65 16.97 -9.00
C VAL A 120 3.64 16.24 -7.67
N ALA A 121 4.09 14.98 -7.65
CA ALA A 121 4.43 14.33 -6.39
C ALA A 121 5.33 15.32 -5.66
N GLU A 122 4.86 15.91 -4.58
CA GLU A 122 5.74 16.73 -3.74
C GLU A 122 6.94 15.84 -3.45
N ALA A 123 8.08 16.21 -4.00
CA ALA A 123 9.33 15.57 -3.64
C ALA A 123 9.35 15.57 -2.10
N PRO A 124 9.67 14.45 -1.44
CA PRO A 124 9.69 14.41 0.00
C PRO A 124 10.46 15.64 0.45
N LYS A 125 9.79 16.53 1.19
CA LYS A 125 10.41 17.78 1.67
C LYS A 125 11.71 17.35 2.30
N LYS A 126 12.81 17.83 1.74
CA LYS A 126 14.14 17.55 2.29
C LYS A 126 14.11 18.08 3.71
N VAL A 127 14.12 17.20 4.68
CA VAL A 127 14.21 17.59 6.08
C VAL A 127 15.62 18.15 6.23
N GLU A 128 15.70 19.45 6.45
CA GLU A 128 16.97 20.09 6.79
C GLU A 128 17.14 20.08 8.31
N TRP A 129 18.38 19.97 8.77
CA TRP A 129 18.67 20.02 10.18
C TRP A 129 18.25 21.39 10.76
N ASP A 130 17.49 21.35 11.83
CA ASP A 130 17.10 22.53 12.62
C ASP A 130 17.66 22.38 14.04
N GLU A 131 18.59 23.23 14.41
CA GLU A 131 19.23 23.24 15.75
C GLU A 131 18.24 23.58 16.88
N ASN A 132 17.10 24.17 16.56
CA ASN A 132 16.02 24.47 17.47
C ASN A 132 14.93 23.41 17.53
N TYR A 133 15.12 22.29 16.82
CA TYR A 133 14.13 21.22 16.83
C TYR A 133 13.93 20.66 18.23
N VAL A 134 12.69 20.73 18.71
CA VAL A 134 12.26 20.30 20.03
C VAL A 134 11.55 18.95 19.94
N MET A 135 11.86 18.05 20.86
CA MET A 135 11.20 16.74 20.93
C MET A 135 9.71 16.90 21.20
N PRO A 136 8.83 16.41 20.29
CA PRO A 136 7.38 16.61 20.41
C PRO A 136 6.70 15.62 21.37
N PHE A 137 7.41 14.61 21.88
CA PHE A 137 6.84 13.58 22.75
C PHE A 137 7.92 12.86 23.58
N GLY A 138 7.44 11.98 24.48
CA GLY A 138 8.27 11.10 25.29
C GLY A 138 8.88 11.76 26.54
N LYS A 139 9.85 11.07 27.16
CA LYS A 139 10.48 11.48 28.43
C LYS A 139 11.14 12.88 28.35
N HIS A 140 11.62 13.23 27.17
CA HIS A 140 12.31 14.50 26.91
C HIS A 140 11.50 15.46 26.02
N ALA A 141 10.15 15.35 26.06
CA ALA A 141 9.27 16.29 25.36
C ALA A 141 9.57 17.74 25.80
N GLY A 142 9.64 18.65 24.82
CA GLY A 142 9.95 20.07 25.08
C GLY A 142 11.43 20.41 25.18
N GLN A 143 12.34 19.44 25.15
CA GLN A 143 13.80 19.67 25.13
C GLN A 143 14.33 19.67 23.70
N LYS A 144 15.40 20.43 23.42
CA LYS A 144 16.04 20.43 22.10
C LYS A 144 16.68 19.07 21.82
N LEU A 145 16.53 18.58 20.60
CA LEU A 145 17.08 17.29 20.18
C LEU A 145 18.61 17.23 20.33
N ILE A 146 19.30 18.34 20.05
CA ILE A 146 20.75 18.43 20.18
C ILE A 146 21.18 18.30 21.65
N ASP A 147 20.47 18.89 22.59
CA ASP A 147 20.77 18.79 24.01
C ASP A 147 20.58 17.37 24.54
N ILE A 148 19.52 16.69 24.05
CA ILE A 148 19.25 15.28 24.36
C ILE A 148 20.38 14.40 23.80
N TYR A 149 20.85 14.66 22.58
CA TYR A 149 21.93 13.90 21.96
C TYR A 149 23.20 13.90 22.81
N TYR A 150 23.57 15.07 23.39
CA TYR A 150 24.77 15.18 24.23
C TYR A 150 24.58 14.70 25.67
N SER A 151 23.39 14.86 26.23
CA SER A 151 23.12 14.49 27.64
C SER A 151 22.61 13.05 27.82
N HIS A 152 21.96 12.49 26.81
CA HIS A 152 21.31 11.17 26.85
C HIS A 152 21.46 10.44 25.51
N PRO A 153 22.68 10.08 25.07
CA PRO A 153 22.90 9.42 23.77
C PRO A 153 22.19 8.08 23.63
N ASP A 154 22.11 7.30 24.71
CA ASP A 154 21.38 6.05 24.80
C ASP A 154 19.87 6.20 24.52
N TYR A 155 19.28 7.35 24.85
CA TYR A 155 17.89 7.63 24.50
C TYR A 155 17.71 7.86 23.00
N ILE A 156 18.67 8.49 22.34
CA ILE A 156 18.67 8.66 20.88
C ILE A 156 18.77 7.30 20.17
N GLU A 157 19.66 6.41 20.62
CA GLU A 157 19.78 5.05 20.08
C GLU A 157 18.49 4.26 20.30
N TRP A 158 17.87 4.38 21.48
CA TRP A 158 16.58 3.76 21.76
C TRP A 158 15.49 4.27 20.82
N LEU A 159 15.42 5.59 20.55
CA LEU A 159 14.45 6.16 19.61
C LEU A 159 14.60 5.54 18.21
N GLU A 160 15.83 5.43 17.71
CA GLU A 160 16.10 4.87 16.37
C GLU A 160 15.61 3.42 16.23
N GLY A 161 15.68 2.63 17.30
CA GLY A 161 15.27 1.23 17.30
C GLY A 161 13.80 0.97 17.64
N ASN A 162 13.12 1.92 18.29
CA ASN A 162 11.82 1.62 18.94
C ASN A 162 10.65 2.51 18.48
N ILE A 163 10.88 3.54 17.67
CA ILE A 163 9.79 4.42 17.20
C ILE A 163 9.61 4.35 15.70
N ASN A 164 8.35 4.60 15.26
CA ASN A 164 7.98 4.67 13.84
C ASN A 164 7.64 6.11 13.37
N LYS A 165 8.01 7.14 14.14
CA LYS A 165 7.77 8.54 13.79
C LYS A 165 8.86 9.05 12.85
N LYS A 166 8.57 9.04 11.54
CA LYS A 166 9.52 9.33 10.46
C LYS A 166 10.11 10.74 10.54
N ASP A 167 9.33 11.73 10.94
CA ASP A 167 9.75 13.11 11.13
C ASP A 167 10.88 13.23 12.15
N VAL A 168 10.72 12.58 13.31
CA VAL A 168 11.74 12.56 14.36
C VAL A 168 12.98 11.76 13.92
N LEU A 169 12.79 10.57 13.32
CA LEU A 169 13.91 9.76 12.83
C LEU A 169 14.72 10.47 11.73
N ASN A 170 14.04 11.18 10.83
CA ASN A 170 14.71 11.98 9.81
C ASN A 170 15.51 13.14 10.45
N MET A 171 14.95 13.81 11.46
CA MET A 171 15.64 14.88 12.15
C MET A 171 16.88 14.37 12.91
N ILE A 172 16.80 13.21 13.57
CA ILE A 172 17.96 12.55 14.20
C ILE A 172 19.05 12.24 13.16
N LYS A 173 18.66 11.73 11.99
CA LYS A 173 19.58 11.39 10.91
C LYS A 173 20.29 12.63 10.35
N GLU A 174 19.55 13.71 10.09
CA GLU A 174 20.14 14.96 9.58
C GLU A 174 21.01 15.64 10.64
N MET A 175 20.63 15.62 11.93
CA MET A 175 21.48 16.06 13.04
C MET A 175 22.82 15.32 13.05
N LYS A 176 22.80 13.98 13.04
CA LYS A 176 24.01 13.16 13.05
C LYS A 176 24.91 13.40 11.83
N LYS A 177 24.31 13.66 10.67
CA LYS A 177 25.01 14.02 9.45
C LYS A 177 25.72 15.37 9.60
N HIS A 178 24.99 16.39 10.04
CA HIS A 178 25.50 17.74 10.27
C HIS A 178 26.69 17.75 11.26
N LEU A 179 26.54 17.02 12.38
CA LEU A 179 27.62 16.89 13.36
C LEU A 179 28.87 16.20 12.81
N LYS A 180 28.71 15.20 11.92
CA LYS A 180 29.84 14.54 11.26
C LYS A 180 30.56 15.43 10.24
N GLU A 181 29.83 16.28 9.54
CA GLU A 181 30.37 17.22 8.56
C GLU A 181 31.16 18.30 9.25
N ASN A 182 30.64 18.87 10.35
CA ASN A 182 31.34 19.93 11.12
C ASN A 182 32.53 19.42 11.94
N ASN A 183 32.58 18.14 12.36
CA ASN A 183 33.74 17.55 13.04
C ASN A 183 34.85 17.11 12.07
N LYS A 184 34.68 17.24 10.76
CA LYS A 184 35.75 16.98 9.77
C LYS A 184 36.55 18.23 9.40
N GLU A 185 36.10 19.40 9.84
CA GLU A 185 36.77 20.69 9.60
C GLU A 185 37.71 21.12 10.77
N LEU A 186 37.91 20.25 11.78
CA LEU A 186 38.87 20.38 12.86
C LEU A 186 39.95 19.31 12.75
#